data_370d24e16b7b0b4e7a57ac4ea5037934
#
_entry.id   370d24e16b7b0b4e7a57ac4ea5037934
#
_cell.length_a   1.000
_cell.length_b   1.000
_cell.length_c   1.000
_cell.angle_alpha   90.00
_cell.angle_beta   90.00
_cell.angle_gamma   90.00
#
_symmetry.space_group_name_H-M   'P 1'
#
loop_
_entity.id
_entity.type
_entity.pdbx_description
1 polymer ?
#
loop_
_entity_poly.entity_id
_entity_poly.type
_entity_poly.pdbx_seq_one_letter_code
_entity_poly.pdbx_strand_id
1 'polypeptide(L)'
;MLMKRIASLAALVVLLLFAQWALTGCASTAPKEAGTASSETALRASFSGFEDVLIPSDISVDRKKSQVYSAGKVKVGLLTFKGRVQPDSLADFFQNNLPRNGWKLMTNMKDRDQTLIFLKDDRVCMITIAEDWWNTVCEVRVGLVEKGPEPGKGTTTR
;
A
#
# COMPACT_ATOMS: atom_id res chain seq x y z
N MET A 1 -12.75 9.09 68.94
CA MET A 1 -11.49 8.32 68.68
C MET A 1 -11.63 7.14 67.72
N LEU A 2 -12.85 6.58 67.60
CA LEU A 2 -13.10 5.38 66.74
C LEU A 2 -13.00 5.70 65.23
N MET A 3 -13.52 6.85 64.77
CA MET A 3 -13.48 7.23 63.34
C MET A 3 -12.06 7.41 62.75
N LYS A 4 -11.10 7.89 63.54
CA LYS A 4 -9.70 8.03 63.09
C LYS A 4 -9.01 6.66 62.89
N ARG A 5 -9.40 5.64 63.65
CA ARG A 5 -8.83 4.28 63.52
C ARG A 5 -9.40 3.56 62.27
N ILE A 6 -10.69 3.81 61.95
CA ILE A 6 -11.33 3.23 60.76
C ILE A 6 -10.74 3.83 59.48
N ALA A 7 -10.51 5.14 59.46
CA ALA A 7 -9.86 5.80 58.30
C ALA A 7 -8.42 5.30 58.06
N SER A 8 -7.67 5.06 59.16
CA SER A 8 -6.30 4.53 59.03
C SER A 8 -6.24 3.10 58.52
N LEU A 9 -7.22 2.24 58.95
CA LEU A 9 -7.31 0.86 58.44
C LEU A 9 -7.72 0.81 56.96
N ALA A 10 -8.65 1.67 56.55
CA ALA A 10 -9.06 1.76 55.14
C ALA A 10 -7.89 2.20 54.22
N ALA A 11 -7.08 3.17 54.66
CA ALA A 11 -5.90 3.61 53.94
C ALA A 11 -4.84 2.50 53.80
N LEU A 12 -4.67 1.66 54.80
CA LEU A 12 -3.70 0.57 54.81
C LEU A 12 -4.12 -0.56 53.88
N VAL A 13 -5.43 -0.87 53.81
CA VAL A 13 -5.99 -1.87 52.89
C VAL A 13 -5.88 -1.42 51.44
N VAL A 14 -6.12 -0.14 51.13
CA VAL A 14 -5.95 0.40 49.79
C VAL A 14 -4.47 0.35 49.34
N LEU A 15 -3.53 0.65 50.25
CA LEU A 15 -2.10 0.59 49.96
C LEU A 15 -1.63 -0.84 49.68
N LEU A 16 -2.16 -1.83 50.39
CA LEU A 16 -1.87 -3.26 50.16
C LEU A 16 -2.43 -3.79 48.85
N LEU A 17 -3.58 -3.28 48.39
CA LEU A 17 -4.15 -3.69 47.11
C LEU A 17 -3.37 -3.12 45.90
N PHE A 18 -2.75 -1.94 46.06
CA PHE A 18 -1.88 -1.38 45.01
C PHE A 18 -0.55 -2.11 44.87
N ALA A 19 -0.04 -2.75 45.92
CA ALA A 19 1.24 -3.49 45.87
C ALA A 19 1.19 -4.80 45.08
N GLN A 20 0.02 -5.31 44.74
CA GLN A 20 -0.18 -6.59 44.01
C GLN A 20 -0.07 -6.43 42.49
N TRP A 21 -0.06 -5.21 41.95
CA TRP A 21 -0.02 -4.98 40.48
C TRP A 21 1.40 -4.85 39.91
N ALA A 22 2.43 -4.96 40.73
CA ALA A 22 3.83 -4.74 40.31
C ALA A 22 4.60 -6.03 39.96
N LEU A 23 3.97 -7.23 39.97
CA LEU A 23 4.68 -8.52 39.84
C LEU A 23 4.29 -9.37 38.61
N THR A 24 3.66 -8.80 37.59
CA THR A 24 3.50 -9.50 36.29
C THR A 24 4.40 -8.90 35.22
N GLY A 25 5.70 -8.91 35.48
CA GLY A 25 6.73 -8.70 34.49
C GLY A 25 7.12 -10.05 33.87
N CYS A 26 6.44 -10.53 32.85
CA CYS A 26 6.96 -11.59 31.99
C CYS A 26 8.12 -11.02 31.17
N ALA A 27 9.34 -11.30 31.58
CA ALA A 27 10.54 -11.17 30.78
C ALA A 27 10.51 -12.25 29.70
N SER A 28 9.95 -11.95 28.52
CA SER A 28 10.23 -12.72 27.31
C SER A 28 11.54 -12.23 26.71
N THR A 29 12.60 -12.93 27.04
CA THR A 29 13.88 -12.85 26.35
C THR A 29 13.70 -13.52 24.98
N ALA A 30 13.30 -12.75 23.98
CA ALA A 30 13.38 -13.18 22.59
C ALA A 30 14.76 -12.80 22.04
N PRO A 31 15.43 -13.68 21.27
CA PRO A 31 16.68 -13.36 20.62
C PRO A 31 16.45 -12.22 19.61
N LYS A 32 17.33 -11.23 19.70
CA LYS A 32 17.42 -10.12 18.75
C LYS A 32 17.88 -10.68 17.42
N GLU A 33 16.97 -11.07 16.54
CA GLU A 33 17.29 -11.22 15.14
C GLU A 33 17.24 -9.85 14.46
N ALA A 34 18.42 -9.37 14.14
CA ALA A 34 18.64 -8.24 13.27
C ALA A 34 18.24 -8.63 11.85
N GLY A 35 17.31 -7.91 11.26
CA GLY A 35 17.07 -7.94 9.84
C GLY A 35 15.74 -8.51 9.42
N THR A 36 14.65 -7.78 9.54
CA THR A 36 13.47 -8.03 8.70
C THR A 36 12.47 -6.84 8.71
N ALA A 37 12.96 -5.61 8.75
CA ALA A 37 12.09 -4.44 8.55
C ALA A 37 11.56 -4.34 7.10
N SER A 38 12.18 -5.08 6.16
CA SER A 38 11.78 -5.09 4.75
C SER A 38 10.69 -6.11 4.41
N SER A 39 10.47 -7.12 5.26
CA SER A 39 9.54 -8.22 4.98
C SER A 39 8.11 -7.94 5.47
N GLU A 40 7.93 -7.13 6.51
CA GLU A 40 6.59 -6.82 7.03
C GLU A 40 5.81 -5.87 6.13
N THR A 41 6.48 -4.94 5.46
CA THR A 41 5.84 -4.04 4.49
C THR A 41 5.45 -4.80 3.21
N ALA A 42 6.21 -5.82 2.82
CA ALA A 42 5.90 -6.68 1.68
C ALA A 42 4.69 -7.60 1.94
N LEU A 43 4.47 -8.03 3.18
CA LEU A 43 3.34 -8.87 3.58
C LEU A 43 2.00 -8.12 3.64
N ARG A 44 2.02 -6.79 3.67
CA ARG A 44 0.82 -5.93 3.68
C ARG A 44 0.39 -5.48 2.29
N ALA A 45 1.05 -5.92 1.26
CA ALA A 45 0.70 -5.60 -0.11
C ALA A 45 0.18 -6.85 -0.81
N SER A 46 -0.84 -6.70 -1.64
CA SER A 46 -1.47 -7.81 -2.36
C SER A 46 -1.60 -7.49 -3.84
N PHE A 47 -1.54 -8.54 -4.67
CA PHE A 47 -1.83 -8.42 -6.09
C PHE A 47 -3.36 -8.43 -6.30
N SER A 48 -3.93 -7.29 -6.62
CA SER A 48 -5.38 -7.13 -6.83
C SER A 48 -5.67 -6.92 -8.31
N GLY A 49 -6.05 -7.98 -9.00
CA GLY A 49 -6.48 -7.94 -10.41
C GLY A 49 -5.36 -8.04 -11.44
N PHE A 50 -4.21 -7.41 -11.22
CA PHE A 50 -3.01 -7.53 -12.07
C PHE A 50 -1.90 -8.20 -11.27
N GLU A 51 -1.39 -9.34 -11.75
CA GLU A 51 -0.47 -10.21 -10.99
C GLU A 51 0.91 -9.59 -10.72
N ASP A 52 1.24 -8.54 -11.43
CA ASP A 52 2.54 -7.86 -11.33
C ASP A 52 2.43 -6.39 -10.88
N VAL A 53 1.23 -5.95 -10.50
CA VAL A 53 1.00 -4.63 -9.90
C VAL A 53 0.67 -4.79 -8.42
N LEU A 54 1.65 -4.50 -7.59
CA LEU A 54 1.52 -4.58 -6.14
C LEU A 54 0.70 -3.40 -5.62
N ILE A 55 -0.30 -3.68 -4.78
CA ILE A 55 -1.19 -2.68 -4.19
C ILE A 55 -0.97 -2.67 -2.67
N PRO A 56 -0.78 -1.50 -2.03
CA PRO A 56 -0.66 -1.42 -0.58
C PRO A 56 -1.97 -1.78 0.12
N SER A 57 -1.89 -2.36 1.31
CA SER A 57 -3.06 -2.79 2.09
C SER A 57 -3.90 -1.65 2.65
N ASP A 58 -3.33 -0.44 2.68
CA ASP A 58 -3.97 0.75 3.26
C ASP A 58 -5.04 1.37 2.36
N ILE A 59 -5.15 0.87 1.11
CA ILE A 59 -6.20 1.23 0.17
C ILE A 59 -7.05 0.01 -0.20
N SER A 60 -8.34 0.24 -0.39
CA SER A 60 -9.32 -0.79 -0.72
C SER A 60 -9.91 -0.59 -2.10
N VAL A 61 -10.16 -1.69 -2.82
CA VAL A 61 -10.73 -1.63 -4.17
C VAL A 61 -12.19 -1.16 -4.16
N ASP A 62 -12.50 -0.17 -4.98
CA ASP A 62 -13.87 0.21 -5.32
C ASP A 62 -14.36 -0.63 -6.50
N ARG A 63 -15.04 -1.74 -6.20
CA ARG A 63 -15.51 -2.70 -7.22
C ARG A 63 -16.49 -2.10 -8.23
N LYS A 64 -17.22 -1.06 -7.85
CA LYS A 64 -18.20 -0.40 -8.74
C LYS A 64 -17.51 0.42 -9.83
N LYS A 65 -16.28 0.88 -9.57
CA LYS A 65 -15.47 1.67 -10.49
C LYS A 65 -14.32 0.89 -11.11
N SER A 66 -14.25 -0.42 -10.85
CA SER A 66 -13.16 -1.28 -11.31
C SER A 66 -13.65 -2.28 -12.33
N GLN A 67 -12.90 -2.44 -13.43
CA GLN A 67 -13.17 -3.41 -14.48
C GLN A 67 -11.85 -3.98 -15.00
N VAL A 68 -11.73 -5.30 -15.00
CA VAL A 68 -10.56 -6.01 -15.53
C VAL A 68 -11.03 -7.03 -16.57
N TYR A 69 -10.40 -7.01 -17.71
CA TYR A 69 -10.66 -7.92 -18.81
C TYR A 69 -9.44 -8.83 -19.01
N SER A 70 -9.70 -10.11 -19.23
CA SER A 70 -8.65 -11.09 -19.53
C SER A 70 -8.80 -11.55 -20.98
N ALA A 71 -7.76 -11.40 -21.75
CA ALA A 71 -7.65 -11.90 -23.12
C ALA A 71 -6.43 -12.83 -23.22
N GLY A 72 -6.67 -14.13 -23.04
CA GLY A 72 -5.61 -15.12 -22.96
C GLY A 72 -4.71 -14.87 -21.73
N LYS A 73 -3.41 -14.63 -21.99
CA LYS A 73 -2.42 -14.35 -20.94
C LYS A 73 -2.34 -12.87 -20.55
N VAL A 74 -3.06 -12.01 -21.25
CA VAL A 74 -3.01 -10.56 -21.03
C VAL A 74 -4.21 -10.11 -20.22
N LYS A 75 -3.96 -9.35 -19.16
CA LYS A 75 -4.99 -8.67 -18.38
C LYS A 75 -4.86 -7.17 -18.59
N VAL A 76 -5.96 -6.54 -18.97
CA VAL A 76 -6.08 -5.08 -19.15
C VAL A 76 -7.28 -4.56 -18.39
N GLY A 77 -7.28 -3.30 -18.02
CA GLY A 77 -8.43 -2.70 -17.37
C GLY A 77 -8.07 -1.55 -16.44
N LEU A 78 -9.05 -1.23 -15.60
CA LEU A 78 -9.01 -0.18 -14.61
C LEU A 78 -9.34 -0.76 -13.24
N LEU A 79 -8.52 -0.50 -12.27
CA LEU A 79 -8.83 -0.69 -10.85
C LEU A 79 -8.82 0.67 -10.15
N THR A 80 -9.89 0.94 -9.44
CA THR A 80 -10.01 2.14 -8.60
C THR A 80 -9.95 1.72 -7.13
N PHE A 81 -9.09 2.40 -6.39
CA PHE A 81 -8.89 2.18 -4.95
C PHE A 81 -9.19 3.46 -4.19
N LYS A 82 -9.56 3.29 -2.92
CA LYS A 82 -9.75 4.39 -1.97
C LYS A 82 -9.11 4.05 -0.64
N GLY A 83 -8.51 5.05 0.01
CA GLY A 83 -7.94 4.91 1.34
C GLY A 83 -7.58 6.25 1.96
N ARG A 84 -7.30 6.23 3.25
CA ARG A 84 -6.83 7.40 4.00
C ARG A 84 -5.31 7.36 4.09
N VAL A 85 -4.66 7.60 2.97
CA VAL A 85 -3.20 7.60 2.84
C VAL A 85 -2.75 8.92 2.22
N GLN A 86 -1.54 9.35 2.54
CA GLN A 86 -0.95 10.52 1.92
C GLN A 86 -0.63 10.22 0.45
N PRO A 87 -1.01 11.08 -0.52
CA PRO A 87 -0.76 10.86 -1.94
C PRO A 87 0.71 10.63 -2.27
N ASP A 88 1.61 11.41 -1.67
CA ASP A 88 3.05 11.28 -1.89
C ASP A 88 3.59 9.93 -1.41
N SER A 89 3.15 9.46 -0.23
CA SER A 89 3.54 8.14 0.29
C SER A 89 3.05 7.01 -0.62
N LEU A 90 1.86 7.17 -1.21
CA LEU A 90 1.33 6.20 -2.15
C LEU A 90 2.10 6.19 -3.47
N ALA A 91 2.48 7.36 -3.96
CA ALA A 91 3.33 7.48 -5.15
C ALA A 91 4.71 6.86 -4.92
N ASP A 92 5.34 7.13 -3.78
CA ASP A 92 6.62 6.54 -3.38
C ASP A 92 6.53 5.01 -3.27
N PHE A 93 5.41 4.49 -2.73
CA PHE A 93 5.18 3.05 -2.71
C PHE A 93 5.24 2.43 -4.11
N PHE A 94 4.54 3.00 -5.09
CA PHE A 94 4.55 2.48 -6.45
C PHE A 94 5.91 2.64 -7.12
N GLN A 95 6.58 3.77 -6.95
CA GLN A 95 7.91 4.01 -7.51
C GLN A 95 8.96 3.02 -6.99
N ASN A 96 8.84 2.61 -5.73
CA ASN A 96 9.79 1.69 -5.10
C ASN A 96 9.47 0.21 -5.35
N ASN A 97 8.20 -0.15 -5.59
CA ASN A 97 7.80 -1.55 -5.67
C ASN A 97 7.55 -2.06 -7.09
N LEU A 98 6.99 -1.26 -7.99
CA LEU A 98 6.74 -1.71 -9.37
C LEU A 98 8.01 -2.12 -10.13
N PRO A 99 9.16 -1.42 -9.98
CA PRO A 99 10.39 -1.84 -10.62
C PRO A 99 10.86 -3.23 -10.24
N ARG A 100 10.56 -3.68 -9.03
CA ARG A 100 10.89 -5.05 -8.56
C ARG A 100 10.14 -6.14 -9.35
N ASN A 101 9.00 -5.77 -9.93
CA ASN A 101 8.17 -6.65 -10.77
C ASN A 101 8.41 -6.42 -12.28
N GLY A 102 9.50 -5.74 -12.65
CA GLY A 102 9.89 -5.51 -14.03
C GLY A 102 9.25 -4.30 -14.72
N TRP A 103 8.50 -3.47 -13.99
CA TRP A 103 7.97 -2.23 -14.52
C TRP A 103 9.05 -1.14 -14.52
N LYS A 104 9.16 -0.40 -15.60
CA LYS A 104 10.07 0.74 -15.73
C LYS A 104 9.30 2.04 -15.64
N LEU A 105 9.64 2.89 -14.67
CA LEU A 105 9.06 4.22 -14.56
C LEU A 105 9.49 5.08 -15.78
N MET A 106 8.51 5.62 -16.48
CA MET A 106 8.72 6.49 -17.64
C MET A 106 8.54 7.95 -17.25
N THR A 107 7.53 8.24 -16.43
CA THR A 107 7.25 9.60 -16.01
C THR A 107 6.55 9.62 -14.66
N ASN A 108 6.80 10.71 -13.91
CA ASN A 108 6.10 11.09 -12.70
C ASN A 108 5.73 12.56 -12.87
N MET A 109 4.46 12.84 -13.07
CA MET A 109 3.92 14.19 -13.18
C MET A 109 3.07 14.48 -11.96
N LYS A 110 3.35 15.61 -11.32
CA LYS A 110 2.57 16.12 -10.19
C LYS A 110 2.06 17.50 -10.53
N ASP A 111 0.76 17.62 -10.69
CA ASP A 111 0.04 18.85 -10.84
C ASP A 111 -1.06 18.89 -9.76
N ARG A 112 -2.31 18.98 -10.12
CA ARG A 112 -3.44 18.81 -9.21
C ARG A 112 -3.50 17.37 -8.67
N ASP A 113 -3.34 16.41 -9.58
CA ASP A 113 -3.26 14.96 -9.29
C ASP A 113 -1.85 14.49 -9.64
N GLN A 114 -1.41 13.42 -8.98
CA GLN A 114 -0.14 12.80 -9.31
C GLN A 114 -0.33 11.63 -10.25
N THR A 115 0.37 11.64 -11.38
CA THR A 115 0.32 10.59 -12.39
C THR A 115 1.68 9.95 -12.58
N LEU A 116 1.73 8.63 -12.41
CA LEU A 116 2.90 7.78 -12.67
C LEU A 116 2.61 6.92 -13.89
N ILE A 117 3.55 6.85 -14.81
CA ILE A 117 3.45 5.98 -15.99
C ILE A 117 4.62 5.01 -15.99
N PHE A 118 4.29 3.73 -16.05
CA PHE A 118 5.27 2.65 -16.13
C PHE A 118 5.07 1.85 -17.42
N LEU A 119 6.16 1.31 -17.93
CA LEU A 119 6.16 0.38 -19.07
C LEU A 119 6.77 -0.95 -18.67
N LYS A 120 6.20 -2.03 -19.18
CA LYS A 120 6.73 -3.39 -19.06
C LYS A 120 6.36 -4.18 -20.31
N ASP A 121 7.38 -4.57 -21.07
CA ASP A 121 7.22 -5.27 -22.35
C ASP A 121 6.35 -4.47 -23.33
N ASP A 122 5.16 -4.96 -23.64
CA ASP A 122 4.14 -4.35 -24.50
C ASP A 122 2.97 -3.73 -23.70
N ARG A 123 3.13 -3.54 -22.37
CA ARG A 123 2.09 -3.02 -21.49
C ARG A 123 2.48 -1.67 -20.89
N VAL A 124 1.48 -0.83 -20.71
CA VAL A 124 1.56 0.41 -19.95
C VAL A 124 0.72 0.30 -18.67
N CYS A 125 1.27 0.74 -17.56
CA CYS A 125 0.55 0.94 -16.32
C CYS A 125 0.55 2.43 -15.99
N MET A 126 -0.63 3.04 -15.99
CA MET A 126 -0.83 4.43 -15.58
C MET A 126 -1.50 4.43 -14.21
N ILE A 127 -0.90 5.11 -13.26
CA ILE A 127 -1.40 5.27 -11.91
C ILE A 127 -1.68 6.74 -11.67
N THR A 128 -2.94 7.07 -11.42
CA THR A 128 -3.38 8.43 -11.07
C THR A 128 -3.80 8.45 -9.62
N ILE A 129 -3.21 9.37 -8.84
CA ILE A 129 -3.46 9.55 -7.42
C ILE A 129 -4.05 10.93 -7.23
N ALA A 130 -5.28 10.99 -6.76
CA ALA A 130 -6.04 12.22 -6.54
C ALA A 130 -6.52 12.30 -5.08
N GLU A 131 -6.57 13.50 -4.53
CA GLU A 131 -7.22 13.74 -3.25
C GLU A 131 -8.71 14.03 -3.46
N ASP A 132 -9.55 13.28 -2.79
CA ASP A 132 -10.96 13.58 -2.61
C ASP A 132 -11.17 14.13 -1.19
N TRP A 133 -12.33 14.71 -0.91
CA TRP A 133 -12.62 15.42 0.35
C TRP A 133 -12.15 14.72 1.64
N TRP A 134 -12.23 13.38 1.69
CA TRP A 134 -11.87 12.59 2.88
C TRP A 134 -10.91 11.43 2.61
N ASN A 135 -10.59 11.17 1.36
CA ASN A 135 -9.83 10.00 0.95
C ASN A 135 -8.87 10.35 -0.18
N THR A 136 -7.85 9.54 -0.32
CA THR A 136 -7.07 9.45 -1.55
C THR A 136 -7.69 8.42 -2.46
N VAL A 137 -7.93 8.79 -3.70
CA VAL A 137 -8.39 7.92 -4.78
C VAL A 137 -7.20 7.57 -5.65
N CYS A 138 -6.98 6.28 -5.86
CA CYS A 138 -5.92 5.77 -6.71
C CYS A 138 -6.53 4.96 -7.85
N GLU A 139 -6.28 5.37 -9.09
CA GLU A 139 -6.68 4.64 -10.29
C GLU A 139 -5.47 3.99 -10.93
N VAL A 140 -5.53 2.68 -11.09
CA VAL A 140 -4.52 1.87 -11.76
C VAL A 140 -5.08 1.36 -13.07
N ARG A 141 -4.57 1.87 -14.18
CA ARG A 141 -4.96 1.48 -15.54
C ARG A 141 -3.84 0.69 -16.18
N VAL A 142 -4.14 -0.54 -16.61
CA VAL A 142 -3.19 -1.36 -17.37
C VAL A 142 -3.75 -1.58 -18.77
N GLY A 143 -2.96 -1.26 -19.77
CA GLY A 143 -3.29 -1.43 -21.18
C GLY A 143 -2.12 -1.98 -21.97
N LEU A 144 -2.39 -2.26 -23.25
CA LEU A 144 -1.35 -2.60 -24.22
C LEU A 144 -0.82 -1.33 -24.87
N VAL A 145 0.48 -1.33 -25.13
CA VAL A 145 1.11 -0.32 -25.99
C VAL A 145 1.10 -0.87 -27.41
N GLU A 146 0.43 -0.19 -28.31
CA GLU A 146 0.52 -0.50 -29.71
C GLU A 146 1.92 -0.12 -30.21
N LYS A 147 2.69 -1.13 -30.66
CA LYS A 147 3.94 -0.84 -31.36
C LYS A 147 3.56 -0.20 -32.70
N GLY A 148 3.74 1.12 -32.77
CA GLY A 148 3.59 1.82 -34.05
C GLY A 148 4.40 1.15 -35.13
N PRO A 149 4.04 1.30 -36.41
CA PRO A 149 4.79 0.72 -37.52
C PRO A 149 6.24 1.14 -37.39
N GLU A 150 7.16 0.14 -37.44
CA GLU A 150 8.61 0.41 -37.44
C GLU A 150 8.93 1.40 -38.54
N PRO A 151 9.56 2.56 -38.25
CA PRO A 151 10.00 3.45 -39.30
C PRO A 151 11.17 2.76 -40.07
N GLY A 152 10.87 2.08 -41.16
CA GLY A 152 11.95 1.48 -41.93
C GLY A 152 11.63 0.36 -42.92
N LYS A 153 10.41 -0.15 -43.02
CA LYS A 153 10.04 -1.01 -44.16
C LYS A 153 9.28 -0.19 -45.20
N GLY A 154 10.03 0.68 -45.88
CA GLY A 154 9.57 1.26 -47.13
C GLY A 154 9.30 0.14 -48.13
N THR A 155 8.03 -0.10 -48.46
CA THR A 155 7.64 -0.89 -49.60
C THR A 155 8.11 -0.14 -50.84
N THR A 156 9.27 -0.52 -51.39
CA THR A 156 9.68 -0.12 -52.72
C THR A 156 8.73 -0.82 -53.72
N THR A 157 7.71 -0.09 -54.12
CA THR A 157 6.87 -0.47 -55.24
C THR A 157 7.65 -0.10 -56.50
N ARG A 158 8.00 -1.09 -57.26
CA ARG A 158 8.63 -0.99 -58.59
C ARG A 158 7.54 -1.04 -59.62
#